data_3ed122771d083ff6d7e8ba30d54b963f
#
_entry.id   3ed122771d083ff6d7e8ba30d54b963f
#
_cell.length_a   1.000
_cell.length_b   1.000
_cell.length_c   1.000
_cell.angle_alpha   90.00
_cell.angle_beta   90.00
_cell.angle_gamma   90.00
#
_symmetry.space_group_name_H-M   'P 1'
#
loop_
_entity.id
_entity.type
_entity.pdbx_description
1 polymer ?
#
loop_
_entity_poly.entity_id
_entity_poly.type
_entity_poly.pdbx_seq_one_letter_code
_entity_poly.pdbx_strand_id
1 'polypeptide(L)'
;DGKITVLHLDSSTGAVDAITDEVFHRGLGSIAERSYRPHISCVKMTRDNKYLCAADLGIDYVNIYRLDHDRGVLRQVDIIRCDIDSAPRHLKFSEDGRFLYIVSEMKNCIDVYEYHEEDNVPFFDLIQTIPTSDKFEYKGVAASALNISFDGRYIITSTAGDNCVSLFEINQKTG
;
A
#
# COMPACT_ATOMS: atom_id res chain seq x y z
N ASP A 1 -10.73 -10.27 -2.38
CA ASP A 1 -11.93 -9.80 -1.67
C ASP A 1 -11.57 -8.71 -0.67
N GLY A 2 -12.51 -7.83 -0.37
CA GLY A 2 -12.29 -6.64 0.45
C GLY A 2 -12.29 -6.91 1.97
N LYS A 3 -11.62 -7.96 2.46
CA LYS A 3 -11.57 -8.29 3.89
C LYS A 3 -10.14 -8.31 4.42
N ILE A 4 -9.93 -7.70 5.60
CA ILE A 4 -8.74 -7.86 6.44
C ILE A 4 -9.12 -8.73 7.62
N THR A 5 -8.30 -9.73 7.94
CA THR A 5 -8.43 -10.54 9.15
C THR A 5 -7.21 -10.29 10.04
N VAL A 6 -7.43 -9.97 11.31
CA VAL A 6 -6.38 -9.84 12.31
C VAL A 6 -6.29 -11.14 13.09
N LEU A 7 -5.08 -11.68 13.19
CA LEU A 7 -4.80 -12.95 13.82
C LEU A 7 -3.88 -12.72 15.02
N HIS A 8 -4.25 -13.27 16.16
CA HIS A 8 -3.37 -13.35 17.32
C HIS A 8 -2.37 -14.49 17.15
N LEU A 9 -1.12 -14.20 17.47
CA LEU A 9 -0.04 -15.20 17.46
C LEU A 9 0.37 -15.49 18.90
N ASP A 10 0.42 -16.76 19.26
CA ASP A 10 1.04 -17.19 20.51
C ASP A 10 2.53 -16.81 20.52
N SER A 11 2.94 -16.00 21.47
CA SER A 11 4.29 -15.44 21.55
C SER A 11 5.38 -16.48 21.79
N SER A 12 5.04 -17.64 22.32
CA SER A 12 5.98 -18.73 22.64
C SER A 12 6.20 -19.69 21.48
N THR A 13 5.17 -19.93 20.69
CA THR A 13 5.18 -20.91 19.58
C THR A 13 5.13 -20.28 18.21
N GLY A 14 4.67 -19.02 18.10
CA GLY A 14 4.38 -18.37 16.83
C GLY A 14 3.13 -18.92 16.12
N ALA A 15 2.38 -19.80 16.76
CA ALA A 15 1.17 -20.36 16.17
C ALA A 15 0.02 -19.34 16.16
N VAL A 16 -0.82 -19.42 15.15
CA VAL A 16 -2.08 -18.67 15.11
C VAL A 16 -3.05 -19.36 16.07
N ASP A 17 -3.58 -18.64 17.05
CA ASP A 17 -4.48 -19.18 18.06
C ASP A 17 -5.90 -18.57 18.04
N ALA A 18 -6.05 -17.34 17.53
CA ALA A 18 -7.35 -16.69 17.45
C ALA A 18 -7.48 -15.68 16.30
N ILE A 19 -8.71 -15.50 15.84
CA ILE A 19 -9.09 -14.32 15.03
C ILE A 19 -9.57 -13.25 16.03
N THR A 20 -8.93 -12.08 16.02
CA THR A 20 -9.26 -10.98 16.94
C THR A 20 -10.13 -9.92 16.30
N ASP A 21 -10.02 -9.73 14.97
CA ASP A 21 -10.85 -8.77 14.24
C ASP A 21 -11.01 -9.15 12.77
N GLU A 22 -12.11 -8.71 12.18
CA GLU A 22 -12.40 -8.80 10.76
C GLU A 22 -12.98 -7.48 10.24
N VAL A 23 -12.29 -6.83 9.33
CA VAL A 23 -12.70 -5.57 8.72
C VAL A 23 -13.02 -5.77 7.25
N PHE A 24 -14.17 -5.26 6.82
CA PHE A 24 -14.61 -5.34 5.43
C PHE A 24 -14.59 -3.95 4.80
N HIS A 25 -13.86 -3.79 3.71
CA HIS A 25 -13.93 -2.59 2.90
C HIS A 25 -15.28 -2.50 2.20
N ARG A 26 -15.77 -1.27 2.05
CA ARG A 26 -17.03 -0.95 1.35
C ARG A 26 -16.77 0.18 0.37
N GLY A 27 -17.44 0.15 -0.74
CA GLY A 27 -17.34 1.20 -1.76
C GLY A 27 -17.52 0.64 -3.15
N LEU A 28 -17.61 1.56 -4.09
CA LEU A 28 -17.57 1.30 -5.51
C LEU A 28 -16.35 2.02 -6.04
N GLY A 29 -15.55 1.33 -6.83
CA GLY A 29 -14.46 1.93 -7.58
C GLY A 29 -14.96 2.59 -8.86
N SER A 30 -14.02 2.91 -9.71
CA SER A 30 -14.30 3.39 -11.07
C SER A 30 -14.98 2.30 -11.91
N ILE A 31 -15.44 2.68 -13.11
CA ILE A 31 -16.09 1.76 -14.07
C ILE A 31 -15.08 0.80 -14.74
N ALA A 32 -13.79 0.92 -14.42
CA ALA A 32 -12.75 0.07 -14.99
C ALA A 32 -12.97 -1.41 -14.60
N GLU A 33 -12.56 -2.30 -15.47
CA GLU A 33 -12.82 -3.75 -15.42
C GLU A 33 -12.41 -4.43 -14.10
N ARG A 34 -11.48 -3.84 -13.34
CA ARG A 34 -10.99 -4.38 -12.06
C ARG A 34 -11.33 -3.54 -10.84
N SER A 35 -11.95 -2.37 -11.02
CA SER A 35 -12.20 -1.36 -9.98
C SER A 35 -13.68 -1.14 -9.73
N TYR A 36 -14.46 -2.20 -9.54
CA TYR A 36 -15.91 -2.09 -9.30
C TYR A 36 -16.35 -2.60 -7.93
N ARG A 37 -15.46 -3.20 -7.16
CA ARG A 37 -15.72 -3.70 -5.80
C ARG A 37 -14.44 -3.76 -4.99
N PRO A 38 -14.52 -3.72 -3.65
CA PRO A 38 -13.33 -3.82 -2.80
C PRO A 38 -12.49 -5.07 -3.09
N HIS A 39 -11.18 -4.85 -3.21
CA HIS A 39 -10.19 -5.89 -3.44
C HIS A 39 -8.87 -5.49 -2.79
N ILE A 40 -8.69 -5.86 -1.52
CA ILE A 40 -7.48 -5.56 -0.78
C ILE A 40 -6.33 -6.40 -1.36
N SER A 41 -5.30 -5.73 -1.80
CA SER A 41 -4.14 -6.31 -2.48
C SER A 41 -2.89 -6.38 -1.60
N CYS A 42 -2.73 -5.43 -0.67
CA CYS A 42 -1.57 -5.35 0.19
C CYS A 42 -1.90 -4.65 1.51
N VAL A 43 -1.30 -5.13 2.60
CA VAL A 43 -1.33 -4.45 3.90
C VAL A 43 0.08 -4.28 4.44
N LYS A 44 0.36 -3.13 5.04
CA LYS A 44 1.65 -2.83 5.71
C LYS A 44 1.43 -1.95 6.93
N MET A 45 2.15 -2.30 8.01
CA MET A 45 2.26 -1.43 9.17
C MET A 45 3.24 -0.29 8.89
N THR A 46 2.98 0.89 9.46
CA THR A 46 3.98 1.94 9.63
C THR A 46 5.16 1.42 10.45
N ARG A 47 6.34 2.03 10.31
CA ARG A 47 7.55 1.53 10.99
C ARG A 47 7.47 1.63 12.52
N ASP A 48 6.67 2.55 13.03
CA ASP A 48 6.36 2.70 14.47
C ASP A 48 5.27 1.72 14.96
N ASN A 49 4.74 0.87 14.07
CA ASN A 49 3.67 -0.09 14.32
C ASN A 49 2.34 0.50 14.83
N LYS A 50 2.09 1.79 14.61
CA LYS A 50 0.84 2.43 15.05
C LYS A 50 -0.31 2.25 14.07
N TYR A 51 -0.01 2.31 12.77
CA TYR A 51 -1.04 2.31 11.72
C TYR A 51 -0.81 1.20 10.70
N LEU A 52 -1.90 0.59 10.28
CA LEU A 52 -1.95 -0.33 9.14
C LEU A 52 -2.46 0.41 7.92
N CYS A 53 -1.68 0.42 6.84
CA CYS A 53 -2.08 0.87 5.52
C CYS A 53 -2.56 -0.32 4.70
N ALA A 54 -3.78 -0.27 4.17
CA ALA A 54 -4.39 -1.33 3.38
C ALA A 54 -4.74 -0.81 1.98
N ALA A 55 -3.94 -1.19 0.99
CA ALA A 55 -4.19 -0.86 -0.41
C ALA A 55 -5.37 -1.68 -0.94
N ASP A 56 -6.36 -0.99 -1.48
CA ASP A 56 -7.53 -1.59 -2.10
C ASP A 56 -7.57 -1.24 -3.59
N LEU A 57 -7.17 -2.19 -4.38
CA LEU A 57 -7.08 -2.12 -5.84
C LEU A 57 -8.47 -1.90 -6.48
N GLY A 58 -9.54 -2.35 -5.82
CA GLY A 58 -10.89 -2.32 -6.37
C GLY A 58 -11.63 -1.02 -6.16
N ILE A 59 -11.16 -0.12 -5.31
CA ILE A 59 -11.82 1.15 -4.99
C ILE A 59 -10.88 2.36 -5.01
N ASP A 60 -9.66 2.20 -5.49
CA ASP A 60 -8.64 3.24 -5.64
C ASP A 60 -8.26 3.95 -4.32
N TYR A 61 -8.28 3.21 -3.19
CA TYR A 61 -7.96 3.75 -1.88
C TYR A 61 -6.86 2.98 -1.18
N VAL A 62 -6.12 3.68 -0.31
CA VAL A 62 -5.39 3.04 0.79
C VAL A 62 -6.07 3.44 2.10
N ASN A 63 -6.73 2.49 2.74
CA ASN A 63 -7.38 2.71 4.02
C ASN A 63 -6.35 2.64 5.15
N ILE A 64 -6.42 3.60 6.08
CA ILE A 64 -5.50 3.70 7.21
C ILE A 64 -6.25 3.32 8.48
N TYR A 65 -5.69 2.35 9.20
CA TYR A 65 -6.25 1.84 10.45
C TYR A 65 -5.27 2.04 11.59
N ARG A 66 -5.75 2.47 12.74
CA ARG A 66 -5.01 2.34 13.99
C ARG A 66 -5.20 0.93 14.53
N LEU A 67 -4.10 0.29 14.93
CA LEU A 67 -4.13 -1.01 15.59
C LEU A 67 -4.14 -0.81 17.12
N ASP A 68 -5.16 -1.34 17.76
CA ASP A 68 -5.19 -1.56 19.20
C ASP A 68 -4.44 -2.88 19.49
N HIS A 69 -3.19 -2.77 19.90
CA HIS A 69 -2.32 -3.93 20.10
C HIS A 69 -2.78 -4.86 21.23
N ASP A 70 -3.41 -4.30 22.25
CA ASP A 70 -3.86 -5.10 23.42
C ASP A 70 -5.07 -5.97 23.05
N ARG A 71 -5.92 -5.47 22.16
CA ARG A 71 -7.16 -6.13 21.76
C ARG A 71 -7.09 -6.79 20.39
N GLY A 72 -6.08 -6.49 19.60
CA GLY A 72 -5.97 -6.93 18.21
C GLY A 72 -7.09 -6.40 17.31
N VAL A 73 -7.52 -5.13 17.50
CA VAL A 73 -8.66 -4.53 16.80
C VAL A 73 -8.19 -3.37 15.93
N LEU A 74 -8.69 -3.30 14.70
CA LEU A 74 -8.43 -2.23 13.75
C LEU A 74 -9.54 -1.17 13.80
N ARG A 75 -9.14 0.11 13.86
CA ARG A 75 -10.05 1.25 13.75
C ARG A 75 -9.62 2.12 12.59
N GLN A 76 -10.48 2.27 11.60
CA GLN A 76 -10.20 3.18 10.48
C GLN A 76 -10.10 4.62 11.00
N VAL A 77 -9.02 5.30 10.62
CA VAL A 77 -8.74 6.68 11.03
C VAL A 77 -8.60 7.62 9.87
N ASP A 78 -8.18 7.14 8.67
CA ASP A 78 -8.01 7.96 7.49
C ASP A 78 -8.09 7.13 6.20
N ILE A 79 -8.04 7.81 5.04
CA ILE A 79 -8.02 7.22 3.70
C ILE A 79 -7.11 8.05 2.79
N ILE A 80 -6.10 7.44 2.20
CA ILE A 80 -5.41 8.01 1.03
C ILE A 80 -6.28 7.72 -0.19
N ARG A 81 -6.74 8.78 -0.86
CA ARG A 81 -7.46 8.67 -2.13
C ARG A 81 -6.46 8.72 -3.27
N CYS A 82 -6.23 7.58 -3.88
CA CYS A 82 -5.42 7.51 -5.09
C CYS A 82 -6.19 8.06 -6.30
N ASP A 83 -5.50 8.28 -7.39
CA ASP A 83 -6.16 8.69 -8.63
C ASP A 83 -7.21 7.67 -9.08
N ILE A 84 -8.26 8.15 -9.74
CA ILE A 84 -9.28 7.29 -10.33
C ILE A 84 -8.62 6.33 -11.34
N ASP A 85 -9.02 5.07 -11.31
CA ASP A 85 -8.45 3.99 -12.12
C ASP A 85 -6.95 3.73 -11.86
N SER A 86 -6.43 4.09 -10.69
CA SER A 86 -5.03 3.81 -10.35
C SER A 86 -4.80 2.35 -9.96
N ALA A 87 -5.75 1.75 -9.26
CA ALA A 87 -5.66 0.40 -8.73
C ALA A 87 -4.38 0.20 -7.87
N PRO A 88 -4.29 0.80 -6.67
CA PRO A 88 -3.14 0.66 -5.79
C PRO A 88 -2.95 -0.81 -5.40
N ARG A 89 -1.80 -1.36 -5.74
CA ARG A 89 -1.58 -2.81 -5.66
C ARG A 89 -0.64 -3.23 -4.55
N HIS A 90 0.49 -2.56 -4.42
CA HIS A 90 1.51 -2.91 -3.45
C HIS A 90 2.10 -1.66 -2.83
N LEU A 91 2.46 -1.74 -1.55
CA LEU A 91 3.03 -0.60 -0.83
C LEU A 91 4.18 -1.02 0.08
N LYS A 92 5.12 -0.11 0.28
CA LYS A 92 6.31 -0.27 1.13
C LYS A 92 6.65 1.06 1.78
N PHE A 93 7.10 0.99 3.03
CA PHE A 93 7.72 2.14 3.70
C PHE A 93 9.23 2.12 3.49
N SER A 94 9.83 3.32 3.42
CA SER A 94 11.27 3.50 3.54
C SER A 94 11.76 2.89 4.87
N GLU A 95 13.06 2.65 4.98
CA GLU A 95 13.63 2.02 6.18
C GLU A 95 13.45 2.89 7.42
N ASP A 96 13.59 4.21 7.27
CA ASP A 96 13.38 5.21 8.33
C ASP A 96 11.89 5.52 8.60
N GLY A 97 10.97 4.98 7.79
CA GLY A 97 9.53 5.15 7.93
C GLY A 97 8.95 6.46 7.46
N ARG A 98 9.77 7.40 6.94
CA ARG A 98 9.29 8.71 6.52
C ARG A 98 8.54 8.71 5.20
N PHE A 99 8.80 7.75 4.31
CA PHE A 99 8.19 7.70 3.00
C PHE A 99 7.40 6.41 2.79
N LEU A 100 6.24 6.55 2.17
CA LEU A 100 5.40 5.45 1.70
C LEU A 100 5.41 5.45 0.17
N TYR A 101 5.78 4.32 -0.41
CA TYR A 101 5.75 4.08 -1.86
C TYR A 101 4.58 3.18 -2.19
N ILE A 102 3.73 3.61 -3.12
CA ILE A 102 2.56 2.87 -3.57
C ILE A 102 2.70 2.63 -5.07
N VAL A 103 2.71 1.37 -5.50
CA VAL A 103 2.66 1.05 -6.92
C VAL A 103 1.21 0.89 -7.35
N SER A 104 0.83 1.60 -8.41
CA SER A 104 -0.50 1.62 -9.01
C SER A 104 -0.52 0.76 -10.28
N GLU A 105 -1.34 -0.32 -10.26
CA GLU A 105 -1.37 -1.33 -11.34
C GLU A 105 -1.81 -0.75 -12.68
N MET A 106 -2.90 0.02 -12.68
CA MET A 106 -3.52 0.50 -13.91
C MET A 106 -2.87 1.78 -14.46
N LYS A 107 -2.27 2.59 -13.60
CA LYS A 107 -1.53 3.80 -14.00
C LYS A 107 -0.05 3.52 -14.29
N ASN A 108 0.44 2.32 -13.95
CA ASN A 108 1.85 1.97 -14.13
C ASN A 108 2.81 3.01 -13.56
N CYS A 109 2.55 3.45 -12.34
CA CYS A 109 3.35 4.45 -11.65
C CYS A 109 3.62 4.05 -10.19
N ILE A 110 4.58 4.74 -9.60
CA ILE A 110 4.82 4.76 -8.16
C ILE A 110 4.42 6.14 -7.66
N ASP A 111 3.53 6.20 -6.68
CA ASP A 111 3.24 7.40 -5.92
C ASP A 111 4.06 7.38 -4.64
N VAL A 112 4.75 8.48 -4.36
CA VAL A 112 5.59 8.67 -3.17
C VAL A 112 4.89 9.64 -2.24
N TYR A 113 4.63 9.18 -1.01
CA TYR A 113 4.03 9.99 0.03
C TYR A 113 5.02 10.22 1.17
N GLU A 114 5.12 11.45 1.64
CA GLU A 114 5.76 11.76 2.92
C GLU A 114 4.77 11.42 4.04
N TYR A 115 5.22 10.63 5.02
CA TYR A 115 4.45 10.24 6.19
C TYR A 115 4.96 10.97 7.42
N HIS A 116 4.05 11.58 8.15
CA HIS A 116 4.30 12.10 9.49
C HIS A 116 3.06 11.95 10.38
N GLU A 117 3.24 12.11 11.68
CA GLU A 117 2.17 12.05 12.66
C GLU A 117 2.16 13.31 13.51
N GLU A 118 0.98 13.91 13.69
CA GLU A 118 0.75 15.02 14.61
C GLU A 118 -0.45 14.69 15.51
N ASP A 119 -0.31 14.85 16.80
CA ASP A 119 -1.36 14.61 17.81
C ASP A 119 -2.09 13.26 17.65
N ASN A 120 -1.37 12.21 17.34
CA ASN A 120 -1.88 10.87 17.02
C ASN A 120 -2.78 10.81 15.76
N VAL A 121 -2.62 11.73 14.83
CA VAL A 121 -3.25 11.70 13.51
C VAL A 121 -2.18 11.45 12.45
N PRO A 122 -2.33 10.42 11.60
CA PRO A 122 -1.38 10.16 10.52
C PRO A 122 -1.65 11.10 9.34
N PHE A 123 -0.60 11.63 8.74
CA PHE A 123 -0.65 12.43 7.52
C PHE A 123 0.20 11.77 6.43
N PHE A 124 -0.32 11.80 5.20
CA PHE A 124 0.33 11.26 4.01
C PHE A 124 0.22 12.28 2.89
N ASP A 125 1.32 12.96 2.60
CA ASP A 125 1.38 14.00 1.58
C ASP A 125 2.02 13.47 0.31
N LEU A 126 1.30 13.51 -0.82
CA LEU A 126 1.84 13.10 -2.12
C LEU A 126 2.92 14.10 -2.55
N ILE A 127 4.16 13.62 -2.70
CA ILE A 127 5.31 14.44 -3.07
C ILE A 127 5.84 14.16 -4.48
N GLN A 128 5.58 12.96 -5.02
CA GLN A 128 6.03 12.58 -6.35
C GLN A 128 5.17 11.46 -6.93
N THR A 129 5.00 11.46 -8.25
CA THR A 129 4.52 10.33 -9.05
C THR A 129 5.52 10.06 -10.17
N ILE A 130 5.95 8.81 -10.32
CA ILE A 130 6.94 8.40 -11.33
C ILE A 130 6.45 7.17 -12.10
N PRO A 131 6.52 7.15 -13.45
CA PRO A 131 6.11 5.98 -14.23
C PRO A 131 7.06 4.80 -14.01
N THR A 132 6.51 3.57 -13.99
CA THR A 132 7.30 2.33 -13.87
C THR A 132 7.80 1.79 -15.20
N SER A 133 7.24 2.28 -16.32
CA SER A 133 7.59 1.89 -17.68
C SER A 133 7.40 3.06 -18.63
N ASP A 134 8.23 3.13 -19.67
CA ASP A 134 8.06 4.09 -20.78
C ASP A 134 6.82 3.77 -21.64
N LYS A 135 6.21 2.60 -21.43
CA LYS A 135 5.05 2.10 -22.19
C LYS A 135 3.75 2.11 -21.37
N PHE A 136 3.59 3.04 -20.46
CA PHE A 136 2.44 3.08 -19.54
C PHE A 136 1.05 3.20 -20.21
N GLU A 137 0.98 3.60 -21.48
CA GLU A 137 -0.28 3.71 -22.24
C GLU A 137 -0.69 2.41 -22.97
N TYR A 138 0.10 1.34 -22.91
CA TYR A 138 -0.22 0.11 -23.62
C TYR A 138 -1.23 -0.76 -22.86
N LYS A 139 -2.29 -1.18 -23.56
CA LYS A 139 -3.22 -2.18 -23.02
C LYS A 139 -2.48 -3.47 -22.66
N GLY A 140 -2.75 -3.97 -21.47
CA GLY A 140 -2.15 -5.21 -20.98
C GLY A 140 -0.84 -5.03 -20.24
N VAL A 141 -0.38 -3.79 -20.03
CA VAL A 141 0.74 -3.47 -19.14
C VAL A 141 0.19 -3.20 -17.73
N ALA A 142 0.79 -3.79 -16.71
CA ALA A 142 0.33 -3.70 -15.32
C ALA A 142 1.51 -3.74 -14.36
N ALA A 143 1.75 -2.65 -13.64
CA ALA A 143 2.71 -2.64 -12.56
C ALA A 143 2.26 -3.58 -11.44
N SER A 144 3.15 -4.46 -10.97
CA SER A 144 2.74 -5.59 -10.12
C SER A 144 3.33 -5.57 -8.73
N ALA A 145 4.64 -5.66 -8.63
CA ALA A 145 5.35 -5.77 -7.36
C ALA A 145 6.23 -4.56 -7.12
N LEU A 146 6.41 -4.24 -5.85
CA LEU A 146 7.34 -3.23 -5.39
C LEU A 146 8.12 -3.79 -4.21
N ASN A 147 9.45 -3.63 -4.25
CA ASN A 147 10.31 -3.95 -3.13
C ASN A 147 11.38 -2.86 -2.98
N ILE A 148 11.99 -2.80 -1.80
CA ILE A 148 13.13 -1.92 -1.51
C ILE A 148 14.34 -2.81 -1.30
N SER A 149 15.50 -2.39 -1.83
CA SER A 149 16.78 -3.09 -1.61
C SER A 149 17.10 -3.14 -0.11
N PHE A 150 17.88 -4.13 0.30
CA PHE A 150 18.24 -4.34 1.69
C PHE A 150 18.95 -3.13 2.34
N ASP A 151 19.69 -2.38 1.55
CA ASP A 151 20.39 -1.15 1.97
C ASP A 151 19.49 0.11 1.94
N GLY A 152 18.22 -0.04 1.59
CA GLY A 152 17.24 1.06 1.54
C GLY A 152 17.44 2.05 0.39
N ARG A 153 18.38 1.80 -0.54
CA ARG A 153 18.77 2.78 -1.56
C ARG A 153 17.97 2.71 -2.85
N TYR A 154 17.33 1.60 -3.13
CA TYR A 154 16.67 1.38 -4.41
C TYR A 154 15.26 0.83 -4.24
N ILE A 155 14.34 1.31 -5.07
CA ILE A 155 13.05 0.68 -5.32
C ILE A 155 13.20 -0.21 -6.55
N ILE A 156 12.67 -1.43 -6.46
CA ILE A 156 12.61 -2.40 -7.55
C ILE A 156 11.15 -2.69 -7.83
N THR A 157 10.72 -2.50 -9.08
CA THR A 157 9.36 -2.82 -9.50
C THR A 157 9.36 -3.77 -10.67
N SER A 158 8.31 -4.59 -10.79
CA SER A 158 8.04 -5.39 -11.96
C SER A 158 6.78 -4.91 -12.66
N THR A 159 6.81 -4.92 -13.99
CA THR A 159 5.68 -4.54 -14.83
C THR A 159 5.35 -5.70 -15.76
N ALA A 160 4.18 -6.33 -15.53
CA ALA A 160 3.67 -7.40 -16.38
C ALA A 160 3.23 -6.83 -17.73
N GLY A 161 3.28 -7.66 -18.79
CA GLY A 161 2.95 -7.23 -20.15
C GLY A 161 4.07 -6.49 -20.88
N ASP A 162 4.82 -5.66 -20.17
CA ASP A 162 6.06 -5.06 -20.67
C ASP A 162 7.29 -5.95 -20.40
N ASN A 163 7.13 -6.95 -19.53
CA ASN A 163 8.18 -7.91 -19.15
C ASN A 163 9.45 -7.23 -18.64
N CYS A 164 9.32 -6.11 -17.93
CA CYS A 164 10.45 -5.37 -17.41
C CYS A 164 10.51 -5.36 -15.88
N VAL A 165 11.71 -5.12 -15.39
CA VAL A 165 12.00 -4.76 -14.00
C VAL A 165 12.68 -3.41 -14.03
N SER A 166 12.10 -2.45 -13.31
CA SER A 166 12.63 -1.09 -13.21
C SER A 166 13.29 -0.87 -11.85
N LEU A 167 14.40 -0.16 -11.87
CA LEU A 167 15.18 0.19 -10.69
C LEU A 167 15.20 1.72 -10.54
N PHE A 168 14.84 2.20 -9.36
CA PHE A 168 14.85 3.63 -9.03
C PHE A 168 15.74 3.87 -7.81
N GLU A 169 16.60 4.86 -7.89
CA GLU A 169 17.40 5.29 -6.74
C GLU A 169 16.56 6.18 -5.83
N ILE A 170 16.54 5.86 -4.53
CA ILE A 170 15.83 6.63 -3.51
C ILE A 170 16.72 7.79 -3.04
N ASN A 171 16.24 9.01 -3.17
CA ASN A 171 16.84 10.13 -2.50
C ASN A 171 16.54 10.06 -1.00
N GLN A 172 17.55 9.78 -0.18
CA GLN A 172 17.40 9.57 1.26
C GLN A 172 16.89 10.80 2.04
N LYS A 173 16.85 11.98 1.42
CA LYS A 173 16.36 13.21 2.04
C LYS A 173 14.94 13.58 1.64
N THR A 174 14.57 13.28 0.39
CA THR A 174 13.31 13.76 -0.21
C THR A 174 12.36 12.63 -0.61
N GLY A 175 12.74 11.35 -0.49
CA GLY A 175 11.93 10.20 -0.86
C GLY A 175 12.16 9.66 -2.26
#